data_cd6b441106aedd5ef6b0b6df48ae07da
#
_entry.id   cd6b441106aedd5ef6b0b6df48ae07da
#
_cell.length_a   1.000
_cell.length_b   1.000
_cell.length_c   1.000
_cell.angle_alpha   90.00
_cell.angle_beta   90.00
_cell.angle_gamma   90.00
#
_symmetry.space_group_name_H-M   'P 1'
#
loop_
_entity.id
_entity.type
_entity.pdbx_description
1 polymer ?
#
loop_
_entity_poly.entity_id
_entity_poly.type
_entity_poly.pdbx_seq_one_letter_code
_entity_poly.pdbx_strand_id
1 'polypeptide(L)'
;ITERPGDDVTYTNNWPHDEAVGNVPPPSLHLWSGFSVLLLLACVGLLVFYHARNKEEEINEALPLEDPLRNMKPTPSMKATLKYIWVVALLILVQMLAGVITAHYGVEGSGFYGIPLDQFLPQSVSRSWHVQLAIFWIATSWLATGLYIAPAVSGYEPKYQKLGVNVLFGALLIVVLGSLTGQWLGVMQKLGLVDNFLWGHQGYEYVELGRI
;
A
#
# COMPACT_ATOMS: atom_id res chain seq x y z
N ILE A 1 20.18 -11.66 22.66
CA ILE A 1 18.88 -11.95 22.05
C ILE A 1 18.16 -12.83 23.04
N THR A 2 17.19 -12.30 23.73
CA THR A 2 16.35 -13.08 24.64
C THR A 2 15.32 -13.81 23.80
N GLU A 3 15.51 -15.09 23.54
CA GLU A 3 14.47 -15.98 23.10
C GLU A 3 13.32 -15.88 24.11
N ARG A 4 12.17 -15.43 23.65
CA ARG A 4 10.96 -15.53 24.47
C ARG A 4 10.57 -17.00 24.48
N PRO A 5 10.38 -17.63 25.66
CA PRO A 5 9.97 -19.02 25.72
C PRO A 5 8.66 -19.21 24.96
N GLY A 6 8.70 -20.02 23.89
CA GLY A 6 7.55 -20.32 23.03
C GLY A 6 7.49 -19.56 21.72
N ASP A 7 8.43 -18.69 21.42
CA ASP A 7 8.54 -18.06 20.10
C ASP A 7 9.49 -18.86 19.21
N ASP A 8 8.97 -19.80 18.46
CA ASP A 8 9.67 -20.41 17.31
C ASP A 8 9.71 -19.45 16.10
N VAL A 9 9.23 -18.23 16.27
CA VAL A 9 9.16 -17.23 15.22
C VAL A 9 10.37 -16.32 15.35
N THR A 10 11.28 -16.42 14.40
CA THR A 10 12.38 -15.47 14.26
C THR A 10 11.84 -14.07 14.12
N TYR A 11 12.40 -13.16 14.88
CA TYR A 11 11.92 -11.78 15.05
C TYR A 11 11.87 -10.98 13.74
N THR A 12 12.61 -11.39 12.71
CA THR A 12 12.54 -10.78 11.38
C THR A 12 12.82 -11.82 10.31
N ASN A 13 11.88 -12.00 9.37
CA ASN A 13 12.15 -12.63 8.07
C ASN A 13 12.72 -11.63 7.08
N ASN A 14 13.13 -10.48 7.58
CA ASN A 14 13.60 -9.39 6.78
C ASN A 14 15.10 -9.51 6.50
N TRP A 15 15.48 -8.87 5.45
CA TRP A 15 16.87 -8.65 5.10
C TRP A 15 17.63 -7.92 6.24
N PRO A 16 18.89 -8.30 6.52
CA PRO A 16 19.63 -9.35 5.82
C PRO A 16 19.35 -10.77 6.35
N HIS A 17 19.48 -11.76 5.46
CA HIS A 17 19.51 -13.16 5.83
C HIS A 17 20.67 -13.44 6.77
N ASP A 18 20.39 -14.00 7.93
CA ASP A 18 21.40 -14.32 8.95
C ASP A 18 20.98 -15.57 9.74
N GLU A 19 21.66 -16.67 9.45
CA GLU A 19 21.39 -17.95 10.11
C GLU A 19 21.77 -17.92 11.60
N ALA A 20 22.79 -17.14 11.98
CA ALA A 20 23.29 -17.10 13.34
C ALA A 20 22.26 -16.51 14.33
N VAL A 21 21.39 -15.65 13.84
CA VAL A 21 20.29 -15.06 14.62
C VAL A 21 18.92 -15.64 14.24
N GLY A 22 18.90 -16.72 13.47
CA GLY A 22 17.66 -17.37 13.05
C GLY A 22 16.86 -16.60 12.01
N ASN A 23 17.45 -15.60 11.37
CA ASN A 23 16.78 -14.82 10.31
C ASN A 23 16.85 -15.54 8.96
N VAL A 24 16.21 -16.69 8.89
CA VAL A 24 16.13 -17.52 7.68
C VAL A 24 14.72 -17.49 7.13
N PRO A 25 14.52 -17.01 5.89
CA PRO A 25 13.19 -17.01 5.29
C PRO A 25 12.68 -18.46 5.16
N PRO A 26 11.45 -18.74 5.58
CA PRO A 26 10.89 -20.08 5.46
C PRO A 26 10.72 -20.47 3.98
N PRO A 27 10.84 -21.75 3.63
CA PRO A 27 10.65 -22.22 2.25
C PRO A 27 9.32 -21.81 1.62
N SER A 28 8.28 -21.68 2.44
CA SER A 28 6.97 -21.22 1.99
C SER A 28 6.99 -19.78 1.47
N LEU A 29 7.85 -18.91 2.00
CA LEU A 29 8.00 -17.54 1.51
C LEU A 29 8.52 -17.54 0.07
N HIS A 30 9.56 -18.30 -0.22
CA HIS A 30 10.11 -18.42 -1.55
C HIS A 30 9.11 -19.01 -2.55
N LEU A 31 8.37 -20.03 -2.12
CA LEU A 31 7.33 -20.66 -2.95
C LEU A 31 6.21 -19.68 -3.28
N TRP A 32 5.67 -18.99 -2.30
CA TRP A 32 4.59 -18.04 -2.51
C TRP A 32 5.04 -16.79 -3.27
N SER A 33 6.25 -16.29 -3.01
CA SER A 33 6.84 -15.19 -3.78
C SER A 33 7.03 -15.56 -5.24
N GLY A 34 7.61 -16.75 -5.50
CA GLY A 34 7.78 -17.27 -6.85
C GLY A 34 6.44 -17.46 -7.56
N PHE A 35 5.45 -18.05 -6.90
CA PHE A 35 4.11 -18.23 -7.45
C PHE A 35 3.45 -16.88 -7.77
N SER A 36 3.54 -15.89 -6.88
CA SER A 36 2.98 -14.55 -7.09
C SER A 36 3.60 -13.84 -8.29
N VAL A 37 4.92 -13.95 -8.46
CA VAL A 37 5.61 -13.37 -9.62
C VAL A 37 5.17 -14.08 -10.93
N LEU A 38 5.10 -15.40 -10.92
CA LEU A 38 4.65 -16.16 -12.10
C LEU A 38 3.19 -15.81 -12.45
N LEU A 39 2.32 -15.71 -11.45
CA LEU A 39 0.93 -15.31 -11.66
C LEU A 39 0.83 -13.89 -12.23
N LEU A 40 1.59 -12.94 -11.69
CA LEU A 40 1.66 -11.58 -12.20
C LEU A 40 2.08 -11.56 -13.67
N LEU A 41 3.17 -12.25 -14.01
CA LEU A 41 3.66 -12.35 -15.40
C LEU A 41 2.63 -13.00 -16.32
N ALA A 42 1.96 -14.05 -15.86
CA ALA A 42 0.88 -14.69 -16.61
C ALA A 42 -0.30 -13.73 -16.85
N CYS A 43 -0.73 -12.98 -15.84
CA CYS A 43 -1.79 -12.00 -15.98
C CYS A 43 -1.42 -10.88 -16.95
N VAL A 44 -0.21 -10.34 -16.85
CA VAL A 44 0.29 -9.33 -17.80
C VAL A 44 0.36 -9.92 -19.22
N GLY A 45 0.89 -11.13 -19.38
CA GLY A 45 0.94 -11.81 -20.67
C GLY A 45 -0.45 -12.03 -21.29
N LEU A 46 -1.43 -12.42 -20.47
CA LEU A 46 -2.83 -12.58 -20.92
C LEU A 46 -3.44 -11.24 -21.36
N LEU A 47 -3.19 -10.15 -20.62
CA LEU A 47 -3.65 -8.82 -21.00
C LEU A 47 -3.05 -8.35 -22.32
N VAL A 48 -1.74 -8.54 -22.51
CA VAL A 48 -1.06 -8.22 -23.76
C VAL A 48 -1.60 -9.06 -24.92
N PHE A 49 -1.75 -10.38 -24.70
CA PHE A 49 -2.33 -11.29 -25.68
C PHE A 49 -3.77 -10.89 -26.06
N TYR A 50 -4.61 -10.60 -25.06
CA TYR A 50 -5.98 -10.14 -25.28
C TYR A 50 -6.00 -8.85 -26.09
N HIS A 51 -5.18 -7.87 -25.72
CA HIS A 51 -5.08 -6.61 -26.46
C HIS A 51 -4.60 -6.83 -27.91
N ALA A 52 -3.54 -7.62 -28.11
CA ALA A 52 -3.01 -7.90 -29.43
C ALA A 52 -4.02 -8.63 -30.34
N ARG A 53 -4.82 -9.55 -29.75
CA ARG A 53 -5.83 -10.31 -30.48
C ARG A 53 -7.06 -9.45 -30.85
N ASN A 54 -7.42 -8.49 -30.00
CA ASN A 54 -8.59 -7.63 -30.19
C ASN A 54 -8.19 -6.24 -30.68
N LYS A 55 -6.97 -6.09 -31.18
CA LYS A 55 -6.53 -4.83 -31.80
C LYS A 55 -7.41 -4.57 -33.03
N GLU A 56 -8.27 -3.57 -32.95
CA GLU A 56 -8.99 -3.07 -34.12
C GLU A 56 -7.96 -2.52 -35.10
N GLU A 57 -8.23 -2.67 -36.41
CA GLU A 57 -7.38 -2.07 -37.44
C GLU A 57 -7.25 -0.57 -37.14
N GLU A 58 -6.01 -0.11 -37.06
CA GLU A 58 -5.76 1.32 -36.89
C GLU A 58 -6.46 2.08 -38.00
N ILE A 59 -7.56 2.73 -37.66
CA ILE A 59 -8.18 3.68 -38.54
C ILE A 59 -7.13 4.77 -38.75
N ASN A 60 -6.67 4.93 -39.98
CA ASN A 60 -5.75 6.00 -40.38
C ASN A 60 -6.47 7.35 -40.33
N GLU A 61 -7.00 7.71 -39.20
CA GLU A 61 -7.52 9.06 -38.96
C GLU A 61 -6.31 9.98 -38.73
N ALA A 62 -6.30 11.05 -39.53
CA ALA A 62 -5.32 12.10 -39.32
C ALA A 62 -5.35 12.57 -37.89
N LEU A 63 -4.17 12.65 -37.24
CA LEU A 63 -4.06 13.12 -35.85
C LEU A 63 -4.83 14.46 -35.75
N PRO A 64 -5.71 14.60 -34.74
CA PRO A 64 -6.44 15.86 -34.55
C PRO A 64 -5.46 17.02 -34.39
N LEU A 65 -5.70 18.12 -35.06
CA LEU A 65 -4.85 19.32 -35.03
C LEU A 65 -4.78 19.96 -33.62
N GLU A 66 -5.77 19.67 -32.78
CA GLU A 66 -5.82 20.11 -31.39
C GLU A 66 -5.88 18.88 -30.44
N ASP A 67 -5.20 18.99 -29.30
CA ASP A 67 -5.25 17.97 -28.25
C ASP A 67 -6.69 17.84 -27.73
N PRO A 68 -7.35 16.68 -27.90
CA PRO A 68 -8.71 16.46 -27.42
C PRO A 68 -8.84 16.64 -25.89
N LEU A 69 -7.77 16.45 -25.13
CA LEU A 69 -7.77 16.60 -23.67
C LEU A 69 -7.89 18.06 -23.25
N ARG A 70 -7.42 19.00 -24.08
CA ARG A 70 -7.43 20.43 -23.75
C ARG A 70 -8.84 21.00 -23.56
N ASN A 71 -9.78 20.51 -24.35
CA ASN A 71 -11.16 20.98 -24.35
C ASN A 71 -12.14 20.01 -23.68
N MET A 72 -11.63 18.92 -23.11
CA MET A 72 -12.48 17.90 -22.49
C MET A 72 -13.06 18.40 -21.16
N LYS A 73 -14.38 18.30 -21.03
CA LYS A 73 -15.04 18.56 -19.75
C LYS A 73 -14.88 17.36 -18.82
N PRO A 74 -14.39 17.55 -17.59
CA PRO A 74 -14.23 16.46 -16.63
C PRO A 74 -15.55 15.72 -16.40
N THR A 75 -15.51 14.40 -16.60
CA THR A 75 -16.66 13.51 -16.37
C THR A 75 -16.98 13.35 -14.89
N PRO A 76 -18.15 12.82 -14.52
CA PRO A 76 -18.49 12.54 -13.13
C PRO A 76 -17.53 11.59 -12.42
N SER A 77 -16.95 10.59 -13.11
CA SER A 77 -15.94 9.70 -12.52
C SER A 77 -14.61 10.42 -12.32
N MET A 78 -14.16 11.23 -13.27
CA MET A 78 -12.97 12.06 -13.14
C MET A 78 -13.05 13.01 -11.93
N LYS A 79 -14.18 13.65 -11.73
CA LYS A 79 -14.41 14.48 -10.53
C LYS A 79 -14.37 13.66 -9.25
N ALA A 80 -14.85 12.43 -9.28
CA ALA A 80 -14.82 11.53 -8.13
C ALA A 80 -13.39 11.07 -7.78
N THR A 81 -12.44 11.09 -8.71
CA THR A 81 -11.03 10.75 -8.42
C THR A 81 -10.28 11.83 -7.65
N LEU A 82 -10.76 13.06 -7.62
CA LEU A 82 -10.09 14.15 -6.88
C LEU A 82 -9.91 13.83 -5.39
N LYS A 83 -10.81 13.07 -4.79
CA LYS A 83 -10.68 12.65 -3.40
C LYS A 83 -9.49 11.74 -3.14
N TYR A 84 -9.05 10.95 -4.14
CA TYR A 84 -7.82 10.16 -4.04
C TYR A 84 -6.60 11.07 -3.95
N ILE A 85 -6.58 12.17 -4.69
CA ILE A 85 -5.48 13.15 -4.64
C ILE A 85 -5.37 13.77 -3.24
N TRP A 86 -6.50 14.09 -2.61
CA TRP A 86 -6.50 14.57 -1.23
C TRP A 86 -5.99 13.51 -0.24
N VAL A 87 -6.36 12.24 -0.45
CA VAL A 87 -5.82 11.14 0.38
C VAL A 87 -4.32 11.00 0.16
N VAL A 88 -3.83 11.07 -1.08
CA VAL A 88 -2.38 11.05 -1.38
C VAL A 88 -1.66 12.15 -0.62
N ALA A 89 -2.15 13.38 -0.69
CA ALA A 89 -1.54 14.52 0.03
C ALA A 89 -1.51 14.27 1.55
N LEU A 90 -2.59 13.76 2.11
CA LEU A 90 -2.66 13.41 3.53
C LEU A 90 -1.68 12.29 3.90
N LEU A 91 -1.61 11.22 3.10
CA LEU A 91 -0.70 10.10 3.34
C LEU A 91 0.76 10.54 3.31
N ILE A 92 1.15 11.43 2.38
CA ILE A 92 2.51 12.00 2.32
C ILE A 92 2.80 12.81 3.59
N LEU A 93 1.87 13.64 4.05
CA LEU A 93 2.06 14.42 5.27
C LEU A 93 2.24 13.53 6.50
N VAL A 94 1.38 12.51 6.65
CA VAL A 94 1.47 11.57 7.77
C VAL A 94 2.76 10.73 7.67
N GLN A 95 3.18 10.34 6.46
CA GLN A 95 4.44 9.67 6.24
C GLN A 95 5.63 10.50 6.69
N MET A 96 5.67 11.79 6.31
CA MET A 96 6.74 12.68 6.74
C MET A 96 6.78 12.83 8.26
N LEU A 97 5.62 12.99 8.90
CA LEU A 97 5.53 13.07 10.36
C LEU A 97 6.01 11.78 11.03
N ALA A 98 5.61 10.61 10.53
CA ALA A 98 6.09 9.32 11.03
C ALA A 98 7.61 9.18 10.88
N GLY A 99 8.18 9.65 9.76
CA GLY A 99 9.61 9.68 9.53
C GLY A 99 10.35 10.60 10.51
N VAL A 100 9.84 11.80 10.76
CA VAL A 100 10.40 12.74 11.75
C VAL A 100 10.38 12.11 13.14
N ILE A 101 9.25 11.53 13.55
CA ILE A 101 9.14 10.86 14.84
C ILE A 101 10.16 9.72 14.96
N THR A 102 10.27 8.90 13.92
CA THR A 102 11.22 7.78 13.89
C THR A 102 12.67 8.27 14.04
N ALA A 103 13.03 9.37 13.37
CA ALA A 103 14.35 9.98 13.47
C ALA A 103 14.64 10.52 14.87
N HIS A 104 13.65 11.15 15.51
CA HIS A 104 13.79 11.67 16.88
C HIS A 104 14.04 10.57 17.92
N TYR A 105 13.50 9.38 17.74
CA TYR A 105 13.81 8.26 18.62
C TYR A 105 15.31 7.92 18.68
N GLY A 106 16.02 8.11 17.58
CA GLY A 106 17.47 7.91 17.51
C GLY A 106 18.29 8.96 18.29
N VAL A 107 17.72 10.14 18.52
CA VAL A 107 18.39 11.28 19.17
C VAL A 107 17.94 11.44 20.63
N GLU A 108 16.65 11.39 20.88
CA GLU A 108 16.04 11.72 22.18
C GLU A 108 15.58 10.50 22.97
N GLY A 109 15.69 9.30 22.40
CA GLY A 109 15.21 8.07 23.03
C GLY A 109 13.68 8.01 23.08
N SER A 110 13.13 7.50 24.19
CA SER A 110 11.69 7.27 24.35
C SER A 110 10.84 8.53 24.48
N GLY A 111 11.44 9.67 24.79
CA GLY A 111 10.75 10.95 24.94
C GLY A 111 10.90 11.82 23.72
N PHE A 112 9.80 12.44 23.31
CA PHE A 112 9.79 13.42 22.23
C PHE A 112 9.52 14.82 22.83
N TYR A 113 10.59 15.61 23.03
CA TYR A 113 10.51 16.91 23.71
C TYR A 113 9.80 16.85 25.07
N GLY A 114 10.08 15.78 25.87
CA GLY A 114 9.47 15.55 27.17
C GLY A 114 8.08 14.90 27.15
N ILE A 115 7.54 14.60 25.97
CA ILE A 115 6.31 13.82 25.82
C ILE A 115 6.69 12.33 25.76
N PRO A 116 6.11 11.45 26.61
CA PRO A 116 6.38 10.02 26.58
C PRO A 116 5.71 9.37 25.37
N LEU A 117 6.27 9.62 24.18
CA LEU A 117 5.67 9.24 22.90
C LEU A 117 5.66 7.72 22.70
N ASP A 118 6.62 7.02 23.28
CA ASP A 118 6.74 5.56 23.28
C ASP A 118 5.52 4.82 23.84
N GLN A 119 4.78 5.47 24.75
CA GLN A 119 3.55 4.91 25.32
C GLN A 119 2.38 4.88 24.31
N PHE A 120 2.41 5.73 23.31
CA PHE A 120 1.32 5.86 22.33
C PHE A 120 1.73 5.43 20.93
N LEU A 121 2.96 5.74 20.55
CA LEU A 121 3.49 5.50 19.23
C LEU A 121 4.94 5.02 19.32
N PRO A 122 5.19 3.74 19.67
CA PRO A 122 6.53 3.18 19.71
C PRO A 122 7.30 3.37 18.42
N GLN A 123 8.64 3.38 18.49
CA GLN A 123 9.51 3.52 17.32
C GLN A 123 9.18 2.50 16.23
N SER A 124 8.92 1.26 16.59
CA SER A 124 8.57 0.20 15.65
C SER A 124 7.30 0.53 14.85
N VAL A 125 6.29 1.12 15.49
CA VAL A 125 5.06 1.54 14.82
C VAL A 125 5.32 2.73 13.90
N SER A 126 5.97 3.78 14.39
CA SER A 126 6.26 4.97 13.57
C SER A 126 7.10 4.65 12.34
N ARG A 127 8.08 3.76 12.49
CA ARG A 127 8.93 3.27 11.41
C ARG A 127 8.14 2.44 10.39
N SER A 128 7.33 1.50 10.86
CA SER A 128 6.49 0.67 9.97
C SER A 128 5.46 1.53 9.23
N TRP A 129 4.82 2.44 9.93
CA TRP A 129 3.89 3.39 9.30
C TRP A 129 4.56 4.26 8.26
N HIS A 130 5.78 4.74 8.52
CA HIS A 130 6.54 5.52 7.54
C HIS A 130 6.72 4.76 6.23
N VAL A 131 7.08 3.48 6.29
CA VAL A 131 7.27 2.63 5.10
C VAL A 131 5.93 2.28 4.44
N GLN A 132 4.93 1.87 5.21
CA GLN A 132 3.61 1.50 4.69
C GLN A 132 2.92 2.68 3.99
N LEU A 133 2.98 3.86 4.60
CA LEU A 133 2.41 5.09 4.03
C LEU A 133 3.07 5.46 2.70
N ALA A 134 4.38 5.21 2.54
CA ALA A 134 5.07 5.40 1.27
C ALA A 134 4.46 4.52 0.17
N ILE A 135 4.26 3.24 0.45
CA ILE A 135 3.64 2.30 -0.48
C ILE A 135 2.21 2.75 -0.81
N PHE A 136 1.44 3.14 0.20
CA PHE A 136 0.04 3.54 0.01
C PHE A 136 -0.12 4.79 -0.84
N TRP A 137 0.65 5.86 -0.61
CA TRP A 137 0.46 7.05 -1.43
C TRP A 137 0.96 6.87 -2.86
N ILE A 138 2.03 6.07 -3.07
CA ILE A 138 2.50 5.73 -4.42
C ILE A 138 1.40 4.95 -5.16
N ALA A 139 0.91 3.85 -4.58
CA ALA A 139 -0.13 3.03 -5.19
C ALA A 139 -1.43 3.83 -5.44
N THR A 140 -1.82 4.67 -4.47
CA THR A 140 -3.01 5.54 -4.60
C THR A 140 -2.85 6.58 -5.71
N SER A 141 -1.65 7.15 -5.88
CA SER A 141 -1.36 8.09 -6.95
C SER A 141 -1.50 7.45 -8.34
N TRP A 142 -0.94 6.26 -8.51
CA TRP A 142 -1.06 5.49 -9.75
C TRP A 142 -2.52 5.16 -10.06
N LEU A 143 -3.25 4.69 -9.04
CA LEU A 143 -4.66 4.37 -9.16
C LEU A 143 -5.48 5.61 -9.54
N ALA A 144 -5.26 6.73 -8.87
CA ALA A 144 -5.95 7.99 -9.15
C ALA A 144 -5.68 8.46 -10.58
N THR A 145 -4.42 8.40 -11.02
CA THR A 145 -4.04 8.80 -12.38
C THR A 145 -4.73 7.93 -13.42
N GLY A 146 -4.68 6.60 -13.25
CA GLY A 146 -5.35 5.67 -14.16
C GLY A 146 -6.86 5.90 -14.25
N LEU A 147 -7.53 6.05 -13.10
CA LEU A 147 -8.96 6.30 -13.04
C LEU A 147 -9.36 7.66 -13.62
N TYR A 148 -8.49 8.66 -13.46
CA TYR A 148 -8.75 10.00 -14.02
C TYR A 148 -8.60 10.02 -15.55
N ILE A 149 -7.57 9.36 -16.07
CA ILE A 149 -7.26 9.36 -17.50
C ILE A 149 -8.18 8.42 -18.29
N ALA A 150 -8.70 7.35 -17.67
CA ALA A 150 -9.47 6.32 -18.36
C ALA A 150 -10.61 6.86 -19.24
N PRO A 151 -11.50 7.76 -18.79
CA PRO A 151 -12.54 8.32 -19.64
C PRO A 151 -12.00 9.18 -20.80
N ALA A 152 -10.83 9.80 -20.59
CA ALA A 152 -10.19 10.63 -21.59
C ALA A 152 -9.65 9.79 -22.74
N VAL A 153 -8.98 8.69 -22.42
CA VAL A 153 -8.40 7.77 -23.41
C VAL A 153 -9.48 6.97 -24.13
N SER A 154 -10.52 6.52 -23.42
CA SER A 154 -11.61 5.74 -24.03
C SER A 154 -12.62 6.58 -24.79
N GLY A 155 -12.62 7.90 -24.61
CA GLY A 155 -13.58 8.82 -25.23
C GLY A 155 -15.00 8.75 -24.66
N TYR A 156 -15.27 7.87 -23.69
CA TYR A 156 -16.59 7.75 -23.07
C TYR A 156 -16.49 7.32 -21.61
N GLU A 157 -17.57 7.54 -20.84
CA GLU A 157 -17.70 7.08 -19.47
C GLU A 157 -18.78 5.99 -19.38
N PRO A 158 -18.43 4.74 -19.04
CA PRO A 158 -19.40 3.67 -18.84
C PRO A 158 -20.42 4.00 -17.74
N LYS A 159 -21.62 3.46 -17.88
CA LYS A 159 -22.63 3.53 -16.84
C LYS A 159 -22.07 2.91 -15.55
N TYR A 160 -22.23 3.58 -14.43
CA TYR A 160 -21.72 3.18 -13.11
C TYR A 160 -20.20 3.35 -12.87
N GLN A 161 -19.41 3.90 -13.78
CA GLN A 161 -17.98 4.13 -13.55
C GLN A 161 -17.74 4.98 -12.31
N LYS A 162 -18.49 6.05 -12.09
CA LYS A 162 -18.45 6.85 -10.86
C LYS A 162 -18.70 6.01 -9.60
N LEU A 163 -19.66 5.07 -9.66
CA LEU A 163 -19.93 4.16 -8.54
C LEU A 163 -18.73 3.25 -8.27
N GLY A 164 -18.14 2.67 -9.32
CA GLY A 164 -16.94 1.85 -9.21
C GLY A 164 -15.78 2.62 -8.57
N VAL A 165 -15.53 3.86 -9.00
CA VAL A 165 -14.53 4.75 -8.40
C VAL A 165 -14.81 4.98 -6.90
N ASN A 166 -16.08 5.17 -6.51
CA ASN A 166 -16.43 5.38 -5.12
C ASN A 166 -16.28 4.11 -4.26
N VAL A 167 -16.66 2.95 -4.78
CA VAL A 167 -16.49 1.66 -4.09
C VAL A 167 -15.01 1.37 -3.88
N LEU A 168 -14.20 1.56 -4.92
CA LEU A 168 -12.76 1.36 -4.86
C LEU A 168 -12.10 2.33 -3.86
N PHE A 169 -12.59 3.56 -3.78
CA PHE A 169 -12.14 4.51 -2.77
C PHE A 169 -12.44 4.03 -1.35
N GLY A 170 -13.65 3.51 -1.11
CA GLY A 170 -14.00 2.91 0.17
C GLY A 170 -13.10 1.73 0.54
N ALA A 171 -12.84 0.83 -0.41
CA ALA A 171 -11.92 -0.28 -0.22
C ALA A 171 -10.49 0.20 0.10
N LEU A 172 -10.00 1.21 -0.61
CA LEU A 172 -8.70 1.82 -0.33
C LEU A 172 -8.61 2.35 1.11
N LEU A 173 -9.62 3.08 1.57
CA LEU A 173 -9.64 3.58 2.95
C LEU A 173 -9.65 2.45 3.98
N ILE A 174 -10.41 1.38 3.73
CA ILE A 174 -10.44 0.21 4.61
C ILE A 174 -9.05 -0.42 4.70
N VAL A 175 -8.36 -0.61 3.57
CA VAL A 175 -7.01 -1.18 3.54
C VAL A 175 -6.02 -0.28 4.29
N VAL A 176 -6.01 1.02 4.02
CA VAL A 176 -5.07 1.96 4.66
C VAL A 176 -5.31 2.04 6.16
N LEU A 177 -6.55 2.30 6.59
CA LEU A 177 -6.87 2.44 8.00
C LEU A 177 -6.73 1.12 8.74
N GLY A 178 -7.16 0.02 8.13
CA GLY A 178 -7.05 -1.32 8.71
C GLY A 178 -5.59 -1.72 8.91
N SER A 179 -4.73 -1.50 7.92
CA SER A 179 -3.30 -1.82 8.02
C SER A 179 -2.60 -1.02 9.13
N LEU A 180 -2.79 0.30 9.17
CA LEU A 180 -2.18 1.15 10.19
C LEU A 180 -2.70 0.82 11.60
N THR A 181 -4.01 0.59 11.72
CA THR A 181 -4.63 0.23 13.01
C THR A 181 -4.19 -1.15 13.47
N GLY A 182 -4.18 -2.14 12.56
CA GLY A 182 -3.75 -3.50 12.86
C GLY A 182 -2.31 -3.55 13.35
N GLN A 183 -1.41 -2.82 12.69
CA GLN A 183 -0.01 -2.67 13.12
C GLN A 183 0.08 -2.11 14.53
N TRP A 184 -0.62 -1.03 14.80
CA TRP A 184 -0.62 -0.39 16.12
C TRP A 184 -1.17 -1.31 17.21
N LEU A 185 -2.32 -1.93 16.97
CA LEU A 185 -2.95 -2.86 17.93
C LEU A 185 -2.06 -4.06 18.27
N GLY A 186 -1.38 -4.60 17.24
CA GLY A 186 -0.46 -5.72 17.40
C GLY A 186 0.75 -5.35 18.25
N VAL A 187 1.45 -4.27 17.90
CA VAL A 187 2.65 -3.82 18.60
C VAL A 187 2.35 -3.38 20.03
N MET A 188 1.23 -2.68 20.24
CA MET A 188 0.78 -2.25 21.57
C MET A 188 0.20 -3.39 22.41
N GLN A 189 0.20 -4.61 21.89
CA GLN A 189 -0.32 -5.81 22.57
C GLN A 189 -1.77 -5.62 23.08
N LYS A 190 -2.57 -4.86 22.33
CA LYS A 190 -4.00 -4.70 22.63
C LYS A 190 -4.82 -5.90 22.22
N LEU A 191 -4.27 -6.74 21.35
CA LEU A 191 -4.83 -8.02 20.93
C LEU A 191 -4.12 -9.14 21.68
N GLY A 192 -4.85 -10.21 22.01
CA GLY A 192 -4.25 -11.45 22.51
C GLY A 192 -3.33 -12.08 21.47
N LEU A 193 -2.46 -13.02 21.90
CA LEU A 193 -1.48 -13.63 20.98
C LEU A 193 -2.15 -14.30 19.78
N VAL A 194 -3.25 -15.03 19.99
CA VAL A 194 -4.01 -15.69 18.92
C VAL A 194 -4.69 -14.67 18.01
N ASP A 195 -5.31 -13.65 18.60
CA ASP A 195 -5.98 -12.59 17.85
C ASP A 195 -4.97 -11.78 17.04
N ASN A 196 -3.81 -11.51 17.61
CA ASN A 196 -2.71 -10.84 16.91
C ASN A 196 -2.21 -11.67 15.72
N PHE A 197 -2.17 -12.99 15.85
CA PHE A 197 -1.85 -13.89 14.75
C PHE A 197 -2.89 -13.86 13.62
N LEU A 198 -4.17 -13.79 13.98
CA LEU A 198 -5.26 -13.83 13.02
C LEU A 198 -5.53 -12.46 12.36
N TRP A 199 -5.46 -11.38 13.11
CA TRP A 199 -5.93 -10.06 12.72
C TRP A 199 -4.86 -8.99 12.72
N GLY A 200 -3.87 -9.15 13.60
CA GLY A 200 -2.82 -8.18 13.79
C GLY A 200 -1.57 -8.46 13.00
N HIS A 201 -0.54 -7.73 13.36
CA HIS A 201 0.80 -7.87 12.87
C HIS A 201 1.61 -8.77 13.82
N GLN A 202 2.38 -9.72 13.29
CA GLN A 202 3.15 -10.67 14.08
C GLN A 202 4.57 -10.20 14.46
N GLY A 203 4.80 -8.92 14.53
CA GLY A 203 6.11 -8.38 14.85
C GLY A 203 7.09 -8.34 13.66
N TYR A 204 6.66 -8.71 12.46
CA TYR A 204 7.43 -8.50 11.25
C TYR A 204 7.41 -7.03 10.91
N GLU A 205 8.58 -6.48 10.84
CA GLU A 205 8.76 -5.07 10.64
C GLU A 205 8.63 -4.74 9.15
N TYR A 206 8.15 -3.60 8.80
CA TYR A 206 8.29 -2.85 7.57
C TYR A 206 7.29 -3.09 6.44
N VAL A 207 7.00 -4.31 6.03
CA VAL A 207 6.28 -4.54 4.76
C VAL A 207 4.99 -5.30 4.94
N GLU A 208 4.78 -5.91 6.08
CA GLU A 208 3.53 -6.61 6.36
C GLU A 208 2.43 -5.61 6.68
N LEU A 209 1.40 -5.65 5.85
CA LEU A 209 0.26 -4.74 5.96
C LEU A 209 -0.75 -5.17 7.04
N GLY A 210 -0.47 -6.27 7.76
CA GLY A 210 -1.45 -6.88 8.65
C GLY A 210 -2.58 -7.56 7.88
N ARG A 211 -3.46 -8.22 8.60
CA ARG A 211 -4.63 -8.89 8.00
C ARG A 211 -5.93 -8.10 8.16
N ILE A 212 -5.87 -6.99 8.85
CA ILE A 212 -6.98 -6.05 8.97
C ILE A 212 -6.82 -4.97 7.91
#